data_081e92b7d5118045f963e53f43aad287
#
_entry.id   081e92b7d5118045f963e53f43aad287
#
_cell.length_a   1.000
_cell.length_b   1.000
_cell.length_c   1.000
_cell.angle_alpha   90.00
_cell.angle_beta   90.00
_cell.angle_gamma   90.00
#
_symmetry.space_group_name_H-M   'P 1'
#
loop_
_entity.id
_entity.type
_entity.pdbx_description
1 polymer ?
#
loop_
_entity_poly.entity_id
_entity_poly.type
_entity_poly.pdbx_seq_one_letter_code
_entity_poly.pdbx_strand_id
1 'polypeptide(L)'
;MCIRDRYYDTANKVEKNWWDKFKSIYGYDPNTGALYGYIFADILIEAVKRAGKELTVDNFVSSMESIKDFEDPLQTGSVTFSETRRQGTNISYFFQVQEERFKVISGPIAY
;
A
#
# COMPACT_ATOMS: atom_id res chain seq x y z
N MET A 1 -17.77 2.60 15.83
CA MET A 1 -17.90 3.53 14.71
C MET A 1 -16.97 3.03 13.61
N CYS A 2 -17.52 2.45 12.53
CA CYS A 2 -16.67 2.02 11.43
C CYS A 2 -16.29 3.25 10.61
N ILE A 3 -15.08 3.70 10.79
CA ILE A 3 -14.51 4.76 9.98
C ILE A 3 -14.24 4.13 8.62
N ARG A 4 -15.15 4.33 7.70
CA ARG A 4 -15.02 3.87 6.30
C ARG A 4 -14.24 4.90 5.51
N ASP A 5 -13.06 4.56 5.27
CA ASP A 5 -12.15 5.39 5.15
C ASP A 5 -11.23 5.49 4.19
N ARG A 6 -11.15 5.39 3.14
CA ARG A 6 -10.28 6.01 2.16
C ARG A 6 -11.08 6.25 0.87
N TYR A 7 -11.55 7.37 0.66
CA TYR A 7 -11.46 8.32 -0.41
C TYR A 7 -11.82 7.84 -1.80
N TYR A 8 -12.90 7.11 -1.99
CA TYR A 8 -13.42 6.93 -3.34
C TYR A 8 -13.51 8.27 -4.09
N ASP A 9 -13.89 9.35 -3.40
CA ASP A 9 -14.09 10.66 -4.00
C ASP A 9 -12.77 11.38 -4.39
N THR A 10 -11.68 11.08 -3.70
CA THR A 10 -10.36 11.67 -3.95
C THR A 10 -9.36 10.68 -4.54
N ALA A 11 -9.75 9.43 -4.68
CA ALA A 11 -8.93 8.37 -5.22
C ALA A 11 -8.61 8.64 -6.70
N ASN A 12 -7.40 8.28 -7.09
CA ASN A 12 -7.02 8.28 -8.50
C ASN A 12 -7.78 7.19 -9.29
N LYS A 13 -7.64 7.18 -10.61
CA LYS A 13 -8.35 6.23 -11.47
C LYS A 13 -8.02 4.76 -11.16
N VAL A 14 -6.78 4.47 -10.76
CA VAL A 14 -6.35 3.10 -10.45
C VAL A 14 -6.98 2.63 -9.15
N GLU A 15 -6.98 3.49 -8.12
CA GLU A 15 -7.63 3.21 -6.84
C GLU A 15 -9.14 2.99 -7.01
N LYS A 16 -9.82 3.81 -7.81
CA LYS A 16 -11.25 3.64 -8.11
C LYS A 16 -11.54 2.33 -8.81
N ASN A 17 -10.76 1.97 -9.81
CA ASN A 17 -10.91 0.69 -10.51
C ASN A 17 -10.71 -0.51 -9.58
N TRP A 18 -9.71 -0.44 -8.69
CA TRP A 18 -9.49 -1.46 -7.69
C TRP A 18 -10.66 -1.57 -6.71
N TRP A 19 -11.17 -0.43 -6.24
CA TRP A 19 -12.31 -0.34 -5.33
C TRP A 19 -13.55 -0.99 -5.95
N ASP A 20 -13.89 -0.59 -7.17
CA ASP A 20 -15.06 -1.12 -7.88
C ASP A 20 -14.93 -2.62 -8.13
N LYS A 21 -13.73 -3.10 -8.49
CA LYS A 21 -13.43 -4.52 -8.65
C LYS A 21 -13.59 -5.27 -7.33
N PHE A 22 -13.05 -4.76 -6.23
CA PHE A 22 -13.20 -5.35 -4.91
C PHE A 22 -14.69 -5.46 -4.53
N LYS A 23 -15.43 -4.37 -4.67
CA LYS A 23 -16.87 -4.33 -4.38
C LYS A 23 -17.68 -5.31 -5.25
N SER A 24 -17.31 -5.47 -6.52
CA SER A 24 -17.97 -6.41 -7.42
C SER A 24 -17.76 -7.87 -7.02
N ILE A 25 -16.61 -8.21 -6.43
CA ILE A 25 -16.26 -9.57 -6.01
C ILE A 25 -16.87 -9.90 -4.64
N TYR A 26 -16.76 -8.98 -3.68
CA TYR A 26 -17.08 -9.24 -2.29
C TYR A 26 -18.43 -8.68 -1.83
N GLY A 27 -19.07 -7.81 -2.61
CA GLY A 27 -20.39 -7.25 -2.32
C GLY A 27 -20.39 -6.13 -1.28
N TYR A 28 -19.23 -5.66 -0.82
CA TYR A 28 -19.09 -4.56 0.13
C TYR A 28 -17.87 -3.69 -0.21
N ASP A 29 -17.84 -2.49 0.34
CA ASP A 29 -16.74 -1.55 0.10
C ASP A 29 -15.48 -2.01 0.84
N PRO A 30 -14.29 -1.93 0.21
CA PRO A 30 -13.04 -2.26 0.89
C PRO A 30 -12.80 -1.32 2.08
N ASN A 31 -12.20 -1.87 3.12
CA ASN A 31 -11.72 -1.10 4.26
C ASN A 31 -10.19 -0.92 4.18
N THR A 32 -9.64 -0.16 5.11
CA THR A 32 -8.19 0.07 5.20
C THR A 32 -7.39 -1.23 5.30
N GLY A 33 -7.92 -2.25 6.00
CA GLY A 33 -7.27 -3.56 6.08
C GLY A 33 -7.17 -4.27 4.74
N ALA A 34 -8.23 -4.21 3.92
CA ALA A 34 -8.22 -4.78 2.57
C ALA A 34 -7.20 -4.06 1.66
N LEU A 35 -7.10 -2.73 1.78
CA LEU A 35 -6.13 -1.93 1.05
C LEU A 35 -4.69 -2.32 1.41
N TYR A 36 -4.37 -2.35 2.70
CA TYR A 36 -3.02 -2.75 3.16
C TYR A 36 -2.70 -4.20 2.80
N GLY A 37 -3.67 -5.11 2.92
CA GLY A 37 -3.48 -6.49 2.50
C GLY A 37 -3.09 -6.60 1.02
N TYR A 38 -3.71 -5.80 0.16
CA TYR A 38 -3.36 -5.75 -1.26
C TYR A 38 -1.95 -5.21 -1.49
N ILE A 39 -1.62 -4.06 -0.88
CA ILE A 39 -0.28 -3.44 -1.00
C ILE A 39 0.82 -4.40 -0.52
N PHE A 40 0.62 -5.06 0.62
CA PHE A 40 1.61 -6.00 1.15
C PHE A 40 1.77 -7.22 0.24
N ALA A 41 0.68 -7.70 -0.35
CA ALA A 41 0.74 -8.80 -1.32
C ALA A 41 1.51 -8.40 -2.59
N ASP A 42 1.33 -7.18 -3.07
CA ASP A 42 2.05 -6.68 -4.25
C ASP A 42 3.56 -6.56 -3.99
N ILE A 43 3.96 -6.04 -2.83
CA ILE A 43 5.36 -5.99 -2.41
C ILE A 43 5.94 -7.41 -2.28
N LEU A 44 5.19 -8.34 -1.68
CA LEU A 44 5.61 -9.73 -1.55
C LEU A 44 5.81 -10.39 -2.92
N ILE A 45 4.86 -10.20 -3.84
CA ILE A 45 4.94 -10.73 -5.20
C ILE A 45 6.16 -10.17 -5.93
N GLU A 46 6.43 -8.88 -5.78
CA GLU A 46 7.61 -8.24 -6.38
C GLU A 46 8.91 -8.86 -5.84
N ALA A 47 9.00 -9.09 -4.52
CA ALA A 47 10.16 -9.75 -3.91
C ALA A 47 10.34 -11.19 -4.42
N VAL A 48 9.26 -11.96 -4.51
CA VAL A 48 9.30 -13.34 -5.03
C VAL A 48 9.71 -13.37 -6.51
N LYS A 49 9.22 -12.44 -7.32
CA LYS A 49 9.65 -12.32 -8.73
C LYS A 49 11.14 -12.05 -8.84
N ARG A 50 11.69 -11.18 -8.00
CA ARG A 50 13.13 -10.87 -7.97
C ARG A 50 13.97 -12.04 -7.47
N ALA A 51 13.48 -12.81 -6.50
CA ALA A 51 14.16 -14.00 -6.00
C ALA A 51 14.28 -15.11 -7.06
N GLY A 52 13.35 -15.14 -8.01
CA GLY A 52 13.37 -16.09 -9.11
C GLY A 52 12.99 -17.52 -8.71
N LYS A 53 13.56 -18.52 -9.42
CA LYS A 53 13.16 -19.93 -9.26
C LYS A 53 13.71 -20.59 -7.99
N GLU A 54 14.85 -20.11 -7.49
CA GLU A 54 15.47 -20.63 -6.28
C GLU A 54 15.04 -19.81 -5.08
N LEU A 55 13.83 -20.03 -4.60
CA LEU A 55 13.26 -19.31 -3.47
C LEU A 55 13.78 -19.89 -2.14
N THR A 56 14.95 -19.44 -1.73
CA THR A 56 15.52 -19.65 -0.38
C THR A 56 15.26 -18.45 0.50
N VAL A 57 15.41 -18.58 1.80
CA VAL A 57 15.27 -17.45 2.75
C VAL A 57 16.27 -16.35 2.40
N ASP A 58 17.54 -16.69 2.13
CA ASP A 58 18.58 -15.73 1.82
C ASP A 58 18.29 -14.98 0.51
N ASN A 59 17.87 -15.69 -0.53
CA ASN A 59 17.49 -15.07 -1.79
C ASN A 59 16.25 -14.17 -1.64
N PHE A 60 15.30 -14.59 -0.84
CA PHE A 60 14.11 -13.76 -0.57
C PHE A 60 14.48 -12.47 0.19
N VAL A 61 15.30 -12.59 1.25
CA VAL A 61 15.79 -11.42 2.01
C VAL A 61 16.56 -10.46 1.11
N SER A 62 17.51 -10.97 0.33
CA SER A 62 18.27 -10.16 -0.63
C SER A 62 17.37 -9.49 -1.66
N SER A 63 16.33 -10.18 -2.12
CA SER A 63 15.34 -9.65 -3.06
C SER A 63 14.51 -8.53 -2.44
N MET A 64 14.06 -8.69 -1.19
CA MET A 64 13.40 -7.61 -0.44
C MET A 64 14.31 -6.38 -0.30
N GLU A 65 15.57 -6.58 0.06
CA GLU A 65 16.55 -5.51 0.21
C GLU A 65 16.92 -4.80 -1.10
N SER A 66 16.69 -5.47 -2.23
CA SER A 66 16.86 -4.90 -3.58
C SER A 66 15.73 -3.98 -4.02
N ILE A 67 14.60 -3.98 -3.30
CA ILE A 67 13.46 -3.11 -3.63
C ILE A 67 13.83 -1.67 -3.30
N LYS A 68 13.93 -0.83 -4.33
CA LYS A 68 14.20 0.61 -4.22
C LYS A 68 13.12 1.36 -4.96
N ASP A 69 12.57 2.36 -4.30
CA ASP A 69 11.58 3.29 -4.85
C ASP A 69 10.42 2.61 -5.60
N PHE A 70 9.97 1.46 -5.05
CA PHE A 70 8.84 0.73 -5.59
C PHE A 70 7.56 1.53 -5.35
N GLU A 71 6.88 1.89 -6.42
CA GLU A 71 5.62 2.62 -6.40
C GLU A 71 4.46 1.66 -6.61
N ASP A 72 3.70 1.39 -5.55
CA ASP A 72 2.41 0.72 -5.66
C ASP A 72 1.33 1.77 -5.97
N PRO A 73 0.48 1.56 -6.98
CA PRO A 73 -0.57 2.51 -7.36
C PRO A 73 -1.58 2.83 -6.26
N LEU A 74 -1.71 1.93 -5.26
CA LEU A 74 -2.61 2.10 -4.12
C LEU A 74 -1.90 2.67 -2.88
N GLN A 75 -0.60 2.86 -2.94
CA GLN A 75 0.20 3.37 -1.84
C GLN A 75 0.42 4.87 -1.96
N THR A 76 0.54 5.53 -0.83
CA THR A 76 0.77 6.98 -0.74
C THR A 76 2.24 7.38 -0.77
N GLY A 77 3.12 6.50 -1.22
CA GLY A 77 4.55 6.78 -1.31
C GLY A 77 5.33 5.56 -1.79
N SER A 78 6.58 5.77 -2.18
CA SER A 78 7.46 4.69 -2.58
C SER A 78 7.94 3.85 -1.41
N VAL A 79 8.23 2.59 -1.68
CA VAL A 79 8.78 1.62 -0.72
C VAL A 79 10.23 1.34 -1.06
N THR A 80 11.10 1.44 -0.06
CA THR A 80 12.53 1.11 -0.17
C THR A 80 12.96 0.28 1.03
N PHE A 81 13.58 -0.87 0.78
CA PHE A 81 14.20 -1.70 1.81
C PHE A 81 15.71 -1.76 1.63
N SER A 82 16.44 -2.06 2.71
CA SER A 82 17.88 -2.33 2.69
C SER A 82 18.27 -3.19 3.88
N GLU A 83 19.52 -3.62 3.95
CA GLU A 83 20.06 -4.35 5.11
C GLU A 83 19.86 -3.60 6.44
N THR A 84 19.93 -2.27 6.41
CA THR A 84 19.80 -1.42 7.60
C THR A 84 18.43 -0.78 7.74
N ARG A 85 17.58 -0.86 6.70
CA ARG A 85 16.24 -0.27 6.69
C ARG A 85 15.19 -1.34 6.42
N ARG A 86 14.49 -1.77 7.46
CA ARG A 86 13.39 -2.75 7.39
C ARG A 86 12.01 -2.10 7.28
N GLN A 87 11.92 -0.79 7.49
CA GLN A 87 10.69 -0.03 7.30
C GLN A 87 10.63 0.46 5.85
N GLY A 88 9.62 0.01 5.11
CA GLY A 88 9.49 0.27 3.68
C GLY A 88 9.27 1.73 3.34
N THR A 89 8.45 2.44 4.11
CA THR A 89 8.17 3.87 3.92
C THR A 89 8.33 4.66 5.21
N ASN A 90 8.71 5.92 5.09
CA ASN A 90 8.79 6.89 6.18
C ASN A 90 7.92 8.13 5.88
N ILE A 91 6.88 7.95 5.10
CA ILE A 91 5.96 9.03 4.73
C ILE A 91 4.65 8.85 5.49
N SER A 92 4.16 9.94 6.05
CA SER A 92 2.86 10.00 6.72
C SER A 92 2.01 11.15 6.19
N TYR A 93 0.70 10.98 6.32
CA TYR A 93 -0.29 12.00 6.01
C TYR A 93 -1.16 12.25 7.23
N PHE A 94 -1.52 13.49 7.46
CA PHE A 94 -2.53 13.83 8.46
C PHE A 94 -3.91 13.84 7.82
N PHE A 95 -4.85 13.24 8.54
CA PHE A 95 -6.23 13.15 8.13
C PHE A 95 -7.13 13.74 9.21
N GLN A 96 -8.20 14.36 8.79
CA GLN A 96 -9.26 14.83 9.67
C GLN A 96 -10.58 14.22 9.24
N VAL A 97 -11.39 13.82 10.21
CA VAL A 97 -12.76 13.37 9.94
C VAL A 97 -13.61 14.60 9.67
N GLN A 98 -14.13 14.71 8.46
CA GLN A 98 -15.05 15.75 8.02
C GLN A 98 -16.22 15.06 7.30
N GLU A 99 -17.45 15.35 7.72
CA GLU A 99 -18.66 14.76 7.12
C GLU A 99 -18.61 13.20 7.09
N GLU A 100 -18.22 12.60 8.23
CA GLU A 100 -18.07 11.14 8.40
C GLU A 100 -17.01 10.50 7.49
N ARG A 101 -16.13 11.27 6.88
CA ARG A 101 -15.04 10.83 5.99
C ARG A 101 -13.69 11.37 6.44
N PHE A 102 -12.63 10.64 6.13
CA PHE A 102 -11.28 11.14 6.29
C PHE A 102 -10.90 12.02 5.12
N LYS A 103 -10.54 13.26 5.39
CA LYS A 103 -9.92 14.16 4.42
C LYS A 103 -8.47 14.39 4.78
N VAL A 104 -7.59 14.32 3.77
CA VAL A 104 -6.18 14.69 3.95
C VAL A 104 -6.10 16.19 4.22
N ILE A 105 -5.49 16.56 5.34
CA ILE A 105 -5.30 17.97 5.71
C ILE A 105 -3.85 18.41 5.63
N SER A 106 -2.90 17.47 5.64
CA SER A 106 -1.48 17.76 5.48
C SER A 106 -0.70 16.52 5.08
N GLY A 107 0.37 16.71 4.34
CA GLY A 107 1.32 15.69 3.91
C GLY A 107 1.67 15.83 2.43
N PRO A 108 2.62 15.02 1.93
CA PRO A 108 3.38 14.00 2.67
C PRO A 108 4.39 14.60 3.66
N ILE A 109 4.53 13.97 4.81
CA ILE A 109 5.52 14.33 5.83
C ILE A 109 6.48 13.15 5.97
N ALA A 110 7.75 13.38 5.66
CA ALA A 110 8.81 12.40 5.85
C ALA A 110 9.40 12.51 7.28
N TYR A 111 9.81 11.38 7.88
CA TYR A 111 10.44 11.30 9.21
C TYR A 111 11.58 10.30 9.22
#